data_b25483f6960dd3797f927247e6024a51
#
_entry.id   b25483f6960dd3797f927247e6024a51
#
_cell.length_a   1.000
_cell.length_b   1.000
_cell.length_c   1.000
_cell.angle_alpha   90.00
_cell.angle_beta   90.00
_cell.angle_gamma   90.00
#
_symmetry.space_group_name_H-M   'P 1'
#
loop_
_entity.id
_entity.type
_entity.pdbx_description
1 polymer ?
#
loop_
_entity_poly.entity_id
_entity_poly.type
_entity_poly.pdbx_seq_one_letter_code
_entity_poly.pdbx_strand_id
1 'polypeptide(L)'
;MDEIGLLKICSLENTAAVGHKPDEKLVEIESAYYEQRRAGITRIYQAMGADRRFDLLVRCFNTSVPREGLYVVIDGEQFQIDICQKIIGQDAVDLTLVKLESYYDVKPQGGITT
;
A
#
# COMPACT_ATOMS: atom_id res chain seq x y z
N MET A 1 -2.07 8.79 -21.11
CA MET A 1 -3.01 9.24 -20.06
C MET A 1 -2.95 8.25 -18.92
N ASP A 2 -2.68 8.75 -17.73
CA ASP A 2 -2.62 7.86 -16.57
C ASP A 2 -4.03 7.47 -16.16
N GLU A 3 -4.19 6.19 -15.84
CA GLU A 3 -5.48 5.72 -15.38
C GLU A 3 -5.65 6.01 -13.90
N ILE A 4 -6.86 6.38 -13.54
CA ILE A 4 -7.24 6.55 -12.14
C ILE A 4 -7.99 5.29 -11.73
N GLY A 5 -7.50 4.65 -10.68
CA GLY A 5 -8.11 3.44 -10.13
C GLY A 5 -8.44 3.61 -8.67
N LEU A 6 -8.94 2.55 -8.09
CA LEU A 6 -9.23 2.48 -6.65
C LEU A 6 -8.35 1.41 -6.04
N LEU A 7 -7.65 1.75 -4.98
CA LEU A 7 -6.86 0.80 -4.21
C LEU A 7 -7.37 0.73 -2.78
N LYS A 8 -6.98 -0.33 -2.09
CA LYS A 8 -7.32 -0.51 -0.69
C LYS A 8 -6.06 -0.49 0.15
N ILE A 9 -6.10 0.27 1.23
CA ILE A 9 -4.99 0.38 2.17
C ILE A 9 -5.28 -0.53 3.32
N CYS A 10 -4.31 -1.37 3.68
CA CYS A 10 -4.50 -2.43 4.66
C CYS A 10 -3.39 -2.43 5.70
N SER A 11 -3.72 -2.91 6.90
CA SER A 11 -2.74 -3.25 7.92
C SER A 11 -2.63 -4.76 8.03
N LEU A 12 -1.47 -5.24 8.47
CA LEU A 12 -1.27 -6.66 8.73
C LEU A 12 -1.60 -6.94 10.19
N GLU A 13 -2.52 -7.86 10.42
CA GLU A 13 -2.95 -8.20 11.77
C GLU A 13 -2.89 -9.70 11.98
N ASN A 14 -2.51 -10.08 13.19
CA ASN A 14 -2.51 -11.48 13.61
C ASN A 14 -3.85 -11.76 14.29
N THR A 15 -4.65 -12.63 13.68
CA THR A 15 -5.99 -12.96 14.17
C THR A 15 -6.02 -14.26 14.97
N ALA A 16 -4.87 -14.92 15.17
CA ALA A 16 -4.82 -16.15 15.92
C ALA A 16 -5.03 -15.89 17.41
N ALA A 17 -5.63 -16.87 18.10
CA ALA A 17 -5.75 -16.82 19.55
C ALA A 17 -4.37 -16.96 20.20
N VAL A 18 -4.24 -16.45 21.42
CA VAL A 18 -3.01 -16.56 22.18
C VAL A 18 -2.60 -18.01 22.35
N GLY A 19 -1.33 -18.31 22.05
CA GLY A 19 -0.81 -19.66 22.14
C GLY A 19 -0.99 -20.49 20.90
N HIS A 20 -1.66 -19.98 19.89
CA HIS A 20 -1.82 -20.66 18.61
C HIS A 20 -0.82 -20.14 17.58
N LYS A 21 -0.65 -20.91 16.52
CA LYS A 21 0.19 -20.51 15.40
C LYS A 21 -0.32 -19.16 14.83
N PRO A 22 0.58 -18.22 14.52
CA PRO A 22 0.14 -16.94 13.97
C PRO A 22 -0.70 -17.11 12.71
N ASP A 23 -1.78 -16.35 12.63
CA ASP A 23 -2.67 -16.31 11.48
C ASP A 23 -2.78 -14.85 11.03
N GLU A 24 -1.88 -14.44 10.17
CA GLU A 24 -1.77 -13.06 9.73
C GLU A 24 -2.68 -12.81 8.53
N LYS A 25 -3.38 -11.70 8.57
CA LYS A 25 -4.29 -11.28 7.49
C LYS A 25 -4.15 -9.80 7.25
N LEU A 26 -4.41 -9.38 6.02
CA LEU A 26 -4.52 -7.97 5.70
C LEU A 26 -5.94 -7.51 6.03
N VAL A 27 -6.04 -6.42 6.78
CA VAL A 27 -7.33 -5.84 7.16
C VAL A 27 -7.44 -4.49 6.48
N GLU A 28 -8.51 -4.31 5.70
CA GLU A 28 -8.73 -3.05 5.00
C GLU A 28 -8.99 -1.93 5.97
N ILE A 29 -8.26 -0.82 5.81
CA ILE A 29 -8.43 0.39 6.60
C ILE A 29 -9.23 1.42 5.83
N GLU A 30 -8.88 1.62 4.56
CA GLU A 30 -9.44 2.68 3.74
C GLU A 30 -9.29 2.33 2.27
N SER A 31 -10.17 2.90 1.45
CA SER A 31 -10.01 2.88 0.00
C SER A 31 -9.61 4.27 -0.45
N ALA A 32 -8.80 4.35 -1.49
CA ALA A 32 -8.36 5.63 -2.03
C ALA A 32 -8.25 5.55 -3.53
N TYR A 33 -8.52 6.67 -4.19
CA TYR A 33 -8.26 6.79 -5.61
C TYR A 33 -6.77 6.99 -5.83
N TYR A 34 -6.26 6.43 -6.89
CA TYR A 34 -4.85 6.54 -7.20
C TYR A 34 -4.63 6.72 -8.69
N GLU A 35 -3.47 7.24 -9.02
CA GLU A 35 -2.95 7.38 -10.38
C GLU A 35 -1.57 6.73 -10.40
N GLN A 36 -1.32 5.88 -11.39
CA GLN A 36 -0.01 5.28 -11.52
C GLN A 36 0.98 6.32 -12.04
N ARG A 37 2.16 6.35 -11.42
CA ARG A 37 3.20 7.31 -11.77
C ARG A 37 4.44 6.58 -12.21
N ARG A 38 5.19 7.19 -13.13
CA ARG A 38 6.47 6.62 -13.60
C ARG A 38 7.63 7.58 -13.41
N ALA A 39 7.37 8.86 -13.47
CA ALA A 39 8.41 9.87 -13.35
C ALA A 39 8.91 9.96 -11.91
N GLY A 40 10.21 10.12 -11.75
CA GLY A 40 10.81 10.34 -10.44
C GLY A 40 11.20 9.10 -9.67
N ILE A 41 10.77 7.92 -10.07
CA ILE A 41 11.10 6.68 -9.37
C ILE A 41 12.60 6.48 -9.29
N THR A 42 13.29 6.63 -10.42
CA THR A 42 14.73 6.43 -10.48
C THR A 42 15.48 7.36 -9.52
N ARG A 43 15.04 8.59 -9.43
CA ARG A 43 15.65 9.55 -8.50
C ARG A 43 15.52 9.12 -7.06
N ILE A 44 14.33 8.66 -6.67
CA ILE A 44 14.08 8.24 -5.30
C ILE A 44 15.02 7.09 -4.94
N TYR A 45 15.10 6.09 -5.81
CA TYR A 45 15.92 4.92 -5.53
C TYR A 45 17.41 5.21 -5.63
N GLN A 46 17.83 6.10 -6.50
CA GLN A 46 19.23 6.52 -6.56
C GLN A 46 19.65 7.24 -5.29
N ALA A 47 18.77 8.06 -4.74
CA ALA A 47 19.07 8.78 -3.49
C ALA A 47 19.16 7.86 -2.29
N MET A 48 18.49 6.70 -2.33
CA MET A 48 18.44 5.77 -1.22
C MET A 48 19.42 4.61 -1.34
N GLY A 49 20.18 4.55 -2.44
CA GLY A 49 21.07 3.44 -2.70
C GLY A 49 20.44 2.43 -3.66
N ALA A 50 21.28 1.82 -4.47
CA ALA A 50 20.83 1.11 -5.67
C ALA A 50 20.17 -0.26 -5.42
N ASP A 51 20.16 -0.77 -4.19
CA ASP A 51 19.73 -2.14 -3.93
C ASP A 51 18.25 -2.28 -3.64
N ARG A 52 17.52 -1.17 -3.60
CA ARG A 52 16.10 -1.25 -3.30
C ARG A 52 15.29 -1.60 -4.53
N ARG A 53 14.44 -2.60 -4.37
CA ARG A 53 13.52 -3.02 -5.41
C ARG A 53 12.21 -2.26 -5.28
N PHE A 54 11.62 -1.90 -6.41
CA PHE A 54 10.26 -1.39 -6.45
C PHE A 54 9.54 -2.02 -7.62
N ASP A 55 8.22 -2.05 -7.53
CA ASP A 55 7.39 -2.61 -8.59
C ASP A 55 6.39 -1.60 -9.15
N LEU A 56 6.00 -0.63 -8.34
CA LEU A 56 4.98 0.31 -8.75
C LEU A 56 5.10 1.62 -7.97
N LEU A 57 4.85 2.73 -8.64
CA LEU A 57 4.71 4.04 -7.99
C LEU A 57 3.31 4.57 -8.26
N VAL A 58 2.60 4.93 -7.22
CA VAL A 58 1.26 5.47 -7.34
C VAL A 58 1.12 6.75 -6.54
N ARG A 59 0.23 7.63 -6.99
CA ARG A 59 -0.17 8.83 -6.24
C ARG A 59 -1.60 8.64 -5.78
N CYS A 60 -1.80 8.68 -4.47
CA CYS A 60 -3.13 8.57 -3.87
C CYS A 60 -3.64 9.94 -3.50
N PHE A 61 -4.96 10.13 -3.64
CA PHE A 61 -5.61 11.41 -3.44
C PHE A 61 -6.59 11.35 -2.28
N ASN A 62 -6.72 12.47 -1.58
CA ASN A 62 -7.71 12.66 -0.51
C ASN A 62 -7.58 11.63 0.61
N THR A 63 -6.34 11.31 0.98
CA THR A 63 -6.10 10.36 2.05
C THR A 63 -4.87 10.77 2.83
N SER A 64 -4.90 10.51 4.13
CA SER A 64 -3.75 10.70 5.02
C SER A 64 -3.35 9.41 5.71
N VAL A 65 -4.01 8.31 5.38
CA VAL A 65 -3.79 7.02 6.02
C VAL A 65 -2.52 6.30 5.57
N PRO A 66 -2.13 6.35 4.28
CA PRO A 66 -0.98 5.57 3.83
C PRO A 66 0.31 5.98 4.53
N ARG A 67 1.09 4.99 4.93
CA ARG A 67 2.40 5.20 5.53
C ARG A 67 3.26 3.97 5.31
N GLU A 68 4.55 4.13 5.52
CA GLU A 68 5.50 3.03 5.36
C GLU A 68 5.14 1.88 6.28
N GLY A 69 5.28 0.67 5.75
CA GLY A 69 4.96 -0.53 6.50
C GLY A 69 3.53 -1.02 6.35
N LEU A 70 2.62 -0.19 5.85
CA LEU A 70 1.27 -0.65 5.51
C LEU A 70 1.27 -1.33 4.15
N TYR A 71 0.14 -1.87 3.78
CA TYR A 71 -0.05 -2.65 2.57
C TYR A 71 -1.11 -2.04 1.69
N VAL A 72 -1.03 -2.35 0.40
CA VAL A 72 -1.98 -1.85 -0.60
C VAL A 72 -2.43 -3.03 -1.46
N VAL A 73 -3.71 -3.10 -1.74
CA VAL A 73 -4.27 -4.10 -2.67
C VAL A 73 -4.81 -3.36 -3.89
N ILE A 74 -4.32 -3.75 -5.06
CA ILE A 74 -4.75 -3.20 -6.34
C ILE A 74 -5.10 -4.37 -7.25
N ASP A 75 -6.36 -4.47 -7.66
CA ASP A 75 -6.83 -5.52 -8.56
C ASP A 75 -6.42 -6.92 -8.10
N GLY A 76 -6.52 -7.18 -6.80
CA GLY A 76 -6.18 -8.47 -6.22
C GLY A 76 -4.69 -8.68 -5.98
N GLU A 77 -3.84 -7.80 -6.44
CA GLU A 77 -2.40 -7.88 -6.19
C GLU A 77 -2.04 -7.10 -4.92
N GLN A 78 -1.15 -7.66 -4.14
CA GLN A 78 -0.79 -7.11 -2.83
C GLN A 78 0.63 -6.56 -2.85
N PHE A 79 0.77 -5.36 -2.29
CA PHE A 79 2.04 -4.64 -2.23
C PHE A 79 2.27 -4.13 -0.81
N GLN A 80 3.53 -3.98 -0.45
CA GLN A 80 3.90 -3.28 0.76
C GLN A 80 4.37 -1.87 0.41
N ILE A 81 3.99 -0.90 1.24
CA ILE A 81 4.43 0.48 1.06
C ILE A 81 5.86 0.61 1.59
N ASP A 82 6.78 0.83 0.67
CA ASP A 82 8.19 1.00 1.03
C ASP A 82 8.52 2.46 1.36
N ILE A 83 7.99 3.38 0.56
CA ILE A 83 8.21 4.81 0.76
C ILE A 83 6.87 5.51 0.62
N CYS A 84 6.61 6.45 1.53
CA CYS A 84 5.42 7.28 1.49
C CYS A 84 5.86 8.74 1.55
N GLN A 85 5.54 9.51 0.51
CA GLN A 85 5.92 10.93 0.43
C GLN A 85 4.68 11.79 0.28
N LYS A 86 4.51 12.71 1.22
CA LYS A 86 3.44 13.70 1.12
C LYS A 86 3.78 14.73 0.06
N ILE A 87 2.78 15.10 -0.73
CA ILE A 87 2.95 16.13 -1.77
C ILE A 87 2.61 17.48 -1.16
N ILE A 88 3.59 18.36 -1.12
CA ILE A 88 3.40 19.70 -0.54
C ILE A 88 2.39 20.48 -1.36
N GLY A 89 1.41 21.05 -0.67
CA GLY A 89 0.39 21.88 -1.32
C GLY A 89 -0.73 21.10 -1.98
N GLN A 90 -0.75 19.79 -1.85
CA GLN A 90 -1.80 18.94 -2.40
C GLN A 90 -2.28 17.94 -1.35
N ASP A 91 -3.52 17.52 -1.48
CA ASP A 91 -4.06 16.46 -0.64
C ASP A 91 -3.78 15.12 -1.31
N ALA A 92 -2.49 14.79 -1.40
CA ALA A 92 -2.02 13.60 -2.10
C ALA A 92 -0.73 13.09 -1.47
N VAL A 93 -0.49 11.79 -1.66
CA VAL A 93 0.75 11.14 -1.23
C VAL A 93 1.26 10.24 -2.36
N ASP A 94 2.56 10.19 -2.55
CA ASP A 94 3.20 9.27 -3.47
C ASP A 94 3.66 8.04 -2.69
N LEU A 95 3.28 6.87 -3.17
CA LEU A 95 3.62 5.60 -2.55
C LEU A 95 4.49 4.79 -3.50
N THR A 96 5.64 4.36 -2.99
CA THR A 96 6.48 3.40 -3.68
C THR A 96 6.14 2.02 -3.14
N LEU A 97 5.75 1.13 -4.04
CA LEU A 97 5.17 -0.16 -3.68
C LEU A 97 6.07 -1.30 -4.12
N VAL A 98 6.20 -2.30 -3.25
CA VAL A 98 6.93 -3.54 -3.55
C VAL A 98 5.93 -4.69 -3.48
N LYS A 99 5.83 -5.45 -4.56
CA LYS A 99 4.89 -6.57 -4.63
C LYS A 99 5.29 -7.67 -3.66
N LEU A 100 4.31 -8.24 -2.98
CA LEU A 100 4.55 -9.34 -2.06
C LEU A 100 4.85 -10.62 -2.83
N GLU A 101 5.75 -11.43 -2.28
CA GLU A 101 6.06 -12.74 -2.86
C GLU A 101 4.98 -13.76 -2.52
N SER A 102 4.38 -13.63 -1.34
CA SER A 102 3.27 -14.49 -0.91
C SER A 102 2.14 -13.61 -0.42
N TYR A 103 0.93 -13.91 -0.83
CA TYR A 103 -0.22 -13.08 -0.49
C TYR A 103 -0.88 -13.55 0.79
N TYR A 104 -1.50 -12.60 1.48
CA TYR A 104 -2.30 -12.84 2.68
C TYR A 104 -3.78 -12.89 2.31
N ASP A 105 -4.58 -13.51 3.17
CA ASP A 105 -6.02 -13.33 3.10
C ASP A 105 -6.36 -11.90 3.48
N VAL A 106 -7.39 -11.34 2.86
CA VAL A 106 -7.80 -9.97 3.09
C VAL A 106 -9.16 -9.94 3.76
N LYS A 107 -9.27 -9.16 4.86
CA LYS A 107 -10.53 -8.93 5.55
C LYS A 107 -11.09 -7.57 5.18
N PRO A 108 -12.39 -7.45 4.94
CA PRO A 108 -13.01 -6.17 4.64
C PRO A 108 -12.90 -5.20 5.81
N GLN A 109 -12.99 -3.93 5.47
CA GLN A 109 -13.00 -2.86 6.45
C GLN A 109 -14.24 -2.96 7.33
N GLY A 110 -14.05 -2.55 8.60
CA GLY A 110 -15.15 -2.31 9.49
C GLY A 110 -15.63 -3.50 10.29
N GLY A 111 -15.11 -4.66 10.01
CA GLY A 111 -15.54 -5.86 10.75
C GLY A 111 -17.04 -6.06 10.74
N ILE A 112 -17.74 -5.41 9.88
CA ILE A 112 -19.15 -5.60 9.74
C ILE A 112 -19.33 -6.83 8.91
N THR A 113 -19.22 -7.89 9.56
CA THR A 113 -19.68 -9.10 8.96
C THR A 113 -21.10 -9.23 9.34
N THR A 114 -21.84 -9.21 8.44
CA THR A 114 -23.20 -9.63 8.70
C THR A 114 -23.43 -10.94 8.04
#